data_adf485007690d62431b01c1b1ab51742
#
_entry.id   adf485007690d62431b01c1b1ab51742
#
_cell.length_a   1.000
_cell.length_b   1.000
_cell.length_c   1.000
_cell.angle_alpha   90.00
_cell.angle_beta   90.00
_cell.angle_gamma   90.00
#
_symmetry.space_group_name_H-M   'P 1'
#
loop_
_entity.id
_entity.type
_entity.pdbx_description
1 polymer ?
#
loop_
_entity_poly.entity_id
_entity_poly.type
_entity_poly.pdbx_seq_one_letter_code
_entity_poly.pdbx_strand_id
1 'polypeptide(L)'
;MQSLSALRTERRQGTLEIDGITIEGDIEVSLEPHTEYIVNLEFEVRQETAPTAMRLRTYSAEFVLFDNETENSIRLTDGVSNSAGFRLRTGQKSDWLSVFNEYLHSYMEGVEPGYECMTGDSGIVITEREGDTIHFACNNRSPREQLAFEDVTGTLTLRKVGSAEEHS
;
A
#
# COMPACT_ATOMS: atom_id res chain seq x y z
N MET A 1 -3.20 -25.06 -5.54
CA MET A 1 -2.89 -24.13 -4.42
C MET A 1 -4.19 -23.59 -3.85
N GLN A 2 -4.31 -23.56 -2.53
CA GLN A 2 -5.46 -22.97 -1.85
C GLN A 2 -5.47 -21.45 -2.07
N SER A 3 -6.66 -20.84 -2.23
CA SER A 3 -6.77 -19.41 -2.42
C SER A 3 -6.34 -18.62 -1.17
N LEU A 4 -5.88 -17.40 -1.35
CA LEU A 4 -5.56 -16.51 -0.23
C LEU A 4 -6.76 -16.21 0.63
N SER A 5 -7.93 -16.07 0.00
CA SER A 5 -9.19 -15.83 0.70
C SER A 5 -9.50 -16.96 1.69
N ALA A 6 -9.39 -18.21 1.25
CA ALA A 6 -9.61 -19.37 2.11
C ALA A 6 -8.60 -19.42 3.26
N LEU A 7 -7.32 -19.17 2.99
CA LEU A 7 -6.27 -19.18 4.00
C LEU A 7 -6.46 -18.08 5.05
N ARG A 8 -6.85 -16.88 4.63
CA ARG A 8 -7.14 -15.79 5.56
C ARG A 8 -8.32 -16.09 6.47
N THR A 9 -9.37 -16.66 5.92
CA THR A 9 -10.53 -17.08 6.70
C THR A 9 -10.16 -18.14 7.73
N GLU A 10 -9.36 -19.12 7.32
CA GLU A 10 -8.92 -20.22 8.18
C GLU A 10 -7.97 -19.74 9.28
N ARG A 11 -6.98 -18.92 8.96
CA ARG A 11 -5.93 -18.50 9.89
C ARG A 11 -6.20 -17.17 10.59
N ARG A 12 -7.09 -16.37 10.06
CA ARG A 12 -7.41 -15.01 10.58
C ARG A 12 -6.17 -14.12 10.72
N GLN A 13 -5.26 -14.19 9.74
CA GLN A 13 -4.00 -13.46 9.76
C GLN A 13 -3.89 -12.54 8.54
N GLY A 14 -3.25 -11.38 8.74
CA GLY A 14 -2.90 -10.47 7.64
C GLY A 14 -1.73 -10.96 6.79
N THR A 15 -0.82 -11.73 7.39
CA THR A 15 0.38 -12.27 6.75
C THR A 15 0.25 -13.77 6.56
N LEU A 16 0.56 -14.26 5.37
CA LEU A 16 0.48 -15.68 5.01
C LEU A 16 1.82 -16.14 4.43
N GLU A 17 2.14 -17.41 4.63
CA GLU A 17 3.29 -18.05 4.01
C GLU A 17 2.83 -19.21 3.15
N ILE A 18 3.18 -19.19 1.86
CA ILE A 18 2.80 -20.22 0.89
C ILE A 18 4.03 -20.53 0.02
N ASP A 19 4.45 -21.81 0.02
CA ASP A 19 5.58 -22.27 -0.79
C ASP A 19 6.87 -21.44 -0.60
N GLY A 20 7.12 -21.00 0.64
CA GLY A 20 8.29 -20.18 0.96
C GLY A 20 8.13 -18.69 0.63
N ILE A 21 6.98 -18.27 0.12
CA ILE A 21 6.69 -16.86 -0.20
C ILE A 21 5.85 -16.26 0.91
N THR A 22 6.29 -15.12 1.45
CA THR A 22 5.54 -14.36 2.45
C THR A 22 4.62 -13.37 1.75
N ILE A 23 3.32 -13.49 2.01
CA ILE A 23 2.29 -12.65 1.43
C ILE A 23 1.70 -11.75 2.52
N GLU A 24 1.82 -10.45 2.32
CA GLU A 24 1.36 -9.42 3.25
C GLU A 24 0.00 -8.85 2.83
N GLY A 25 -0.75 -8.32 3.80
CA GLY A 25 -1.93 -7.52 3.51
C GLY A 25 -1.58 -6.07 3.17
N ASP A 26 -0.50 -5.57 3.76
CA ASP A 26 0.05 -4.24 3.51
C ASP A 26 1.56 -4.24 3.69
N ILE A 27 2.19 -3.17 3.23
CA ILE A 27 3.59 -2.89 3.52
C ILE A 27 3.60 -1.95 4.72
N GLU A 28 4.24 -2.34 5.81
CA GLU A 28 4.35 -1.50 7.00
C GLU A 28 5.79 -1.03 7.18
N VAL A 29 5.96 0.28 7.35
CA VAL A 29 7.26 0.89 7.63
C VAL A 29 7.15 1.72 8.91
N SER A 30 8.03 1.45 9.88
CA SER A 30 8.06 2.18 11.15
C SER A 30 8.58 3.59 10.95
N LEU A 31 7.92 4.55 11.61
CA LEU A 31 8.26 5.97 11.57
C LEU A 31 8.69 6.43 12.96
N GLU A 32 9.81 7.15 13.02
CA GLU A 32 10.30 7.74 14.26
C GLU A 32 9.49 9.01 14.62
N PRO A 33 9.36 9.36 15.92
CA PRO A 33 8.69 10.59 16.29
C PRO A 33 9.51 11.82 15.90
N HIS A 34 8.83 12.96 15.76
CA HIS A 34 9.44 14.27 15.42
C HIS A 34 10.37 14.22 14.21
N THR A 35 9.94 13.51 13.17
CA THR A 35 10.78 13.28 11.99
C THR A 35 10.01 13.61 10.72
N GLU A 36 10.71 14.18 9.76
CA GLU A 36 10.18 14.44 8.42
C GLU A 36 10.79 13.48 7.42
N TYR A 37 9.93 12.94 6.56
CA TYR A 37 10.28 11.98 5.52
C TYR A 37 9.82 12.50 4.16
N ILE A 38 10.50 12.04 3.12
CA ILE A 38 9.97 12.11 1.75
C ILE A 38 9.59 10.69 1.34
N VAL A 39 8.35 10.53 0.93
CA VAL A 39 7.79 9.26 0.49
C VAL A 39 7.58 9.32 -1.02
N ASN A 40 8.21 8.42 -1.75
CA ASN A 40 7.99 8.24 -3.18
C ASN A 40 7.37 6.86 -3.42
N LEU A 41 6.32 6.85 -4.21
CA LEU A 41 5.67 5.62 -4.62
C LEU A 41 5.51 5.64 -6.14
N GLU A 42 6.13 4.67 -6.81
CA GLU A 42 5.96 4.43 -8.24
C GLU A 42 5.33 3.06 -8.40
N PHE A 43 4.30 2.96 -9.24
CA PHE A 43 3.67 1.69 -9.50
C PHE A 43 3.08 1.62 -10.91
N GLU A 44 3.01 0.41 -11.42
CA GLU A 44 2.38 0.09 -12.70
C GLU A 44 1.24 -0.90 -12.46
N VAL A 45 0.12 -0.65 -13.13
CA VAL A 45 -1.06 -1.51 -13.07
C VAL A 45 -1.19 -2.24 -14.40
N ARG A 46 -1.41 -3.53 -14.33
CA ARG A 46 -1.66 -4.34 -15.52
C ARG A 46 -2.97 -3.91 -16.17
N GLN A 47 -2.95 -3.69 -17.49
CA GLN A 47 -4.08 -3.13 -18.24
C GLN A 47 -5.37 -3.94 -18.17
N GLU A 48 -5.28 -5.24 -17.92
CA GLU A 48 -6.41 -6.15 -17.88
C GLU A 48 -7.07 -6.26 -16.50
N THR A 49 -6.55 -5.54 -15.50
CA THR A 49 -7.11 -5.57 -14.16
C THR A 49 -8.22 -4.52 -13.99
N ALA A 50 -9.06 -4.70 -12.98
CA ALA A 50 -10.01 -3.69 -12.57
C ALA A 50 -9.29 -2.39 -12.19
N PRO A 51 -9.97 -1.23 -12.25
CA PRO A 51 -9.37 0.01 -11.79
C PRO A 51 -8.74 -0.15 -10.42
N THR A 52 -7.50 0.25 -10.29
CA THR A 52 -6.65 -0.04 -9.13
C THR A 52 -6.08 1.26 -8.59
N ALA A 53 -5.92 1.30 -7.29
CA ALA A 53 -5.26 2.40 -6.58
C ALA A 53 -4.25 1.83 -5.60
N MET A 54 -3.29 2.67 -5.20
CA MET A 54 -2.45 2.42 -4.05
C MET A 54 -2.82 3.39 -2.95
N ARG A 55 -3.01 2.86 -1.76
CA ARG A 55 -3.33 3.65 -0.57
C ARG A 55 -2.09 3.78 0.31
N LEU A 56 -1.80 5.01 0.73
CA LEU A 56 -0.80 5.30 1.76
C LEU A 56 -1.55 5.83 2.98
N ARG A 57 -1.34 5.23 4.12
CA ARG A 57 -2.05 5.58 5.34
C ARG A 57 -1.13 5.58 6.55
N THR A 58 -1.34 6.53 7.44
CA THR A 58 -0.69 6.59 8.75
C THR A 58 -1.76 6.61 9.84
N TYR A 59 -1.35 6.40 11.08
CA TYR A 59 -2.26 6.50 12.21
C TYR A 59 -2.45 7.96 12.64
N SER A 60 -1.37 8.68 12.91
CA SER A 60 -1.41 10.08 13.35
C SER A 60 -0.43 11.00 12.61
N ALA A 61 0.57 10.43 11.93
CA ALA A 61 1.46 11.19 11.09
C ALA A 61 0.70 11.83 9.92
N GLU A 62 1.20 12.95 9.42
CA GLU A 62 0.51 13.74 8.42
C GLU A 62 1.31 13.87 7.15
N PHE A 63 0.66 13.60 6.01
CA PHE A 63 1.16 14.01 4.71
C PHE A 63 0.86 15.49 4.52
N VAL A 64 1.87 16.25 4.12
CA VAL A 64 1.72 17.67 3.83
C VAL A 64 1.44 17.81 2.34
N LEU A 65 0.24 18.24 2.01
CA LEU A 65 -0.23 18.39 0.65
C LEU A 65 -0.04 19.83 0.15
N PHE A 66 -0.57 20.08 -1.03
CA PHE A 66 -0.58 21.40 -1.63
C PHE A 66 -1.30 22.40 -0.69
N ASP A 67 -0.84 23.65 -0.63
CA ASP A 67 -1.35 24.69 0.26
C ASP A 67 -1.23 24.38 1.76
N ASN A 68 -0.27 23.53 2.16
CA ASN A 68 -0.05 23.11 3.54
C ASN A 68 -1.23 22.39 4.21
N GLU A 69 -2.19 21.91 3.43
CA GLU A 69 -3.20 21.00 3.93
C GLU A 69 -2.55 19.69 4.34
N THR A 70 -3.10 19.04 5.35
CA THR A 70 -2.57 17.76 5.85
C THR A 70 -3.63 16.67 5.81
N GLU A 71 -3.17 15.46 5.49
CA GLU A 71 -3.99 14.26 5.44
C GLU A 71 -3.21 13.09 6.04
N ASN A 72 -3.91 12.15 6.62
CA ASN A 72 -3.30 10.92 7.09
C ASN A 72 -3.55 9.72 6.18
N SER A 73 -4.22 9.93 5.06
CA SER A 73 -4.51 8.90 4.08
C SER A 73 -4.56 9.49 2.67
N ILE A 74 -3.85 8.88 1.75
CA ILE A 74 -3.79 9.30 0.34
C ILE A 74 -4.08 8.09 -0.54
N ARG A 75 -4.94 8.28 -1.55
CA ARG A 75 -5.18 7.29 -2.60
C ARG A 75 -4.60 7.79 -3.91
N LEU A 76 -3.72 7.01 -4.51
CA LEU A 76 -3.21 7.26 -5.85
C LEU A 76 -3.88 6.30 -6.82
N THR A 77 -4.66 6.85 -7.74
CA THR A 77 -5.39 6.05 -8.72
C THR A 77 -4.59 5.88 -10.00
N ASP A 78 -4.82 4.77 -10.69
CA ASP A 78 -4.24 4.51 -12.00
C ASP A 78 -4.68 5.61 -12.99
N GLY A 79 -3.75 6.08 -13.80
CA GLY A 79 -4.00 7.14 -14.79
C GLY A 79 -4.00 8.56 -14.23
N VAL A 80 -4.02 8.74 -12.93
CA VAL A 80 -3.91 10.07 -12.30
C VAL A 80 -2.47 10.38 -11.93
N SER A 81 -1.86 9.56 -11.10
CA SER A 81 -0.46 9.66 -10.73
C SER A 81 0.01 8.31 -10.22
N ASN A 82 0.95 7.71 -10.89
CA ASN A 82 1.58 6.47 -10.45
C ASN A 82 3.01 6.68 -9.94
N SER A 83 3.45 7.95 -9.89
CA SER A 83 4.73 8.35 -9.31
C SER A 83 4.49 9.58 -8.45
N ALA A 84 4.79 9.47 -7.16
CA ALA A 84 4.49 10.55 -6.22
C ALA A 84 5.60 10.72 -5.19
N GLY A 85 5.86 11.99 -4.85
CA GLY A 85 6.70 12.35 -3.72
C GLY A 85 5.88 13.19 -2.75
N PHE A 86 5.78 12.74 -1.50
CA PHE A 86 5.06 13.44 -0.46
C PHE A 86 5.95 13.69 0.73
N ARG A 87 5.78 14.85 1.35
CA ARG A 87 6.34 15.10 2.67
C ARG A 87 5.45 14.44 3.71
N LEU A 88 6.07 13.68 4.61
CA LEU A 88 5.39 13.00 5.70
C LEU A 88 6.03 13.44 7.01
N ARG A 89 5.22 13.89 7.95
CA ARG A 89 5.69 14.44 9.19
C ARG A 89 5.07 13.74 10.39
N THR A 90 5.89 13.20 11.28
CA THR A 90 5.44 12.60 12.52
C THR A 90 5.38 13.62 13.65
N GLY A 91 4.52 13.36 14.62
CA GLY A 91 4.40 14.15 15.84
C GLY A 91 5.17 13.54 17.01
N GLN A 92 4.61 13.66 18.21
CA GLN A 92 5.26 13.23 19.45
C GLN A 92 5.41 11.72 19.58
N LYS A 93 4.60 10.96 18.87
CA LYS A 93 4.58 9.51 18.95
C LYS A 93 5.21 8.89 17.74
N SER A 94 5.82 7.72 17.91
CA SER A 94 6.15 6.86 16.79
C SER A 94 4.87 6.43 16.06
N ASP A 95 5.00 6.17 14.79
CA ASP A 95 3.89 5.80 13.92
C ASP A 95 4.37 4.75 12.92
N TRP A 96 3.53 4.41 11.98
CA TRP A 96 3.91 3.59 10.82
C TRP A 96 3.19 4.09 9.58
N LEU A 97 3.86 3.86 8.45
CA LEU A 97 3.27 4.04 7.14
C LEU A 97 2.78 2.67 6.65
N SER A 98 1.52 2.61 6.29
CA SER A 98 0.90 1.42 5.69
C SER A 98 0.62 1.70 4.23
N VAL A 99 1.08 0.82 3.34
CA VAL A 99 0.89 0.94 1.89
C VAL A 99 0.27 -0.35 1.38
N PHE A 100 -0.83 -0.23 0.66
CA PHE A 100 -1.55 -1.39 0.14
C PHE A 100 -2.30 -1.05 -1.15
N ASN A 101 -2.59 -2.09 -1.92
CA ASN A 101 -3.38 -1.97 -3.15
C ASN A 101 -4.86 -2.02 -2.84
N GLU A 102 -5.60 -1.19 -3.57
CA GLU A 102 -7.05 -1.16 -3.57
C GLU A 102 -7.54 -1.39 -5.00
N TYR A 103 -8.72 -1.98 -5.15
CA TYR A 103 -9.31 -2.21 -6.46
C TYR A 103 -10.80 -1.93 -6.40
N LEU A 104 -11.33 -1.43 -7.51
CA LEU A 104 -12.73 -1.07 -7.62
C LEU A 104 -13.57 -2.35 -7.74
N HIS A 105 -14.53 -2.51 -6.86
CA HIS A 105 -15.38 -3.68 -6.81
C HIS A 105 -16.82 -3.31 -6.48
N SER A 106 -17.75 -4.01 -7.11
CA SER A 106 -19.17 -3.91 -6.81
C SER A 106 -19.67 -5.28 -6.31
N TYR A 107 -20.29 -5.28 -5.16
CA TYR A 107 -20.86 -6.50 -4.58
C TYR A 107 -22.18 -6.91 -5.20
N MET A 108 -22.95 -5.96 -5.68
CA MET A 108 -24.32 -6.17 -6.17
C MET A 108 -24.54 -5.36 -7.43
N GLU A 109 -25.31 -5.94 -8.35
CA GLU A 109 -25.77 -5.21 -9.53
C GLU A 109 -26.59 -3.99 -9.11
N GLY A 110 -26.35 -2.84 -9.74
CA GLY A 110 -27.01 -1.58 -9.44
C GLY A 110 -26.44 -0.80 -8.25
N VAL A 111 -25.46 -1.34 -7.55
CA VAL A 111 -24.74 -0.65 -6.47
C VAL A 111 -23.45 -0.05 -7.04
N GLU A 112 -23.19 1.21 -6.70
CA GLU A 112 -21.98 1.90 -7.15
C GLU A 112 -20.73 1.19 -6.63
N PRO A 113 -19.72 0.91 -7.49
CA PRO A 113 -18.49 0.25 -7.06
C PRO A 113 -17.71 1.09 -6.04
N GLY A 114 -17.10 0.42 -5.08
CA GLY A 114 -16.19 1.03 -4.11
C GLY A 114 -14.81 0.38 -4.15
N TYR A 115 -13.81 1.11 -3.65
CA TYR A 115 -12.47 0.57 -3.51
C TYR A 115 -12.38 -0.37 -2.30
N GLU A 116 -11.74 -1.49 -2.50
CA GLU A 116 -11.54 -2.52 -1.49
C GLU A 116 -10.11 -3.00 -1.42
N CYS A 117 -9.74 -3.57 -0.29
CA CYS A 117 -8.43 -4.14 -0.06
C CYS A 117 -8.54 -5.42 0.77
N MET A 118 -7.49 -6.23 0.71
CA MET A 118 -7.31 -7.43 1.53
C MET A 118 -8.48 -8.44 1.48
N THR A 119 -9.17 -8.51 0.35
CA THR A 119 -10.24 -9.48 0.14
C THR A 119 -9.93 -10.39 -1.05
N GLY A 120 -10.59 -11.54 -1.12
CA GLY A 120 -10.34 -12.52 -2.19
C GLY A 120 -8.89 -12.96 -2.21
N ASP A 121 -8.29 -12.97 -3.39
CA ASP A 121 -6.90 -13.35 -3.60
C ASP A 121 -5.95 -12.15 -3.61
N SER A 122 -6.37 -11.00 -3.10
CA SER A 122 -5.50 -9.83 -3.00
C SER A 122 -4.36 -10.06 -2.00
N GLY A 123 -3.20 -9.53 -2.29
CA GLY A 123 -2.03 -9.64 -1.42
C GLY A 123 -0.81 -8.98 -2.03
N ILE A 124 0.19 -8.76 -1.18
CA ILE A 124 1.42 -8.07 -1.53
C ILE A 124 2.60 -8.97 -1.20
N VAL A 125 3.50 -9.10 -2.15
CA VAL A 125 4.80 -9.74 -1.94
C VAL A 125 5.87 -8.67 -2.02
N ILE A 126 6.71 -8.59 -1.00
CA ILE A 126 7.91 -7.75 -1.05
C ILE A 126 8.98 -8.55 -1.78
N THR A 127 9.36 -8.09 -2.98
CA THR A 127 10.30 -8.79 -3.84
C THR A 127 11.75 -8.47 -3.51
N GLU A 128 12.00 -7.26 -2.99
CA GLU A 128 13.35 -6.84 -2.62
C GLU A 128 13.28 -5.68 -1.61
N ARG A 129 14.19 -5.70 -0.64
CA ARG A 129 14.44 -4.56 0.26
C ARG A 129 15.90 -4.15 0.11
N GLU A 130 16.13 -2.89 -0.22
CA GLU A 130 17.47 -2.33 -0.38
C GLU A 130 17.51 -0.93 0.22
N GLY A 131 18.13 -0.79 1.40
CA GLY A 131 18.18 0.50 2.10
C GLY A 131 16.77 1.05 2.37
N ASP A 132 16.50 2.23 1.85
CA ASP A 132 15.22 2.94 2.01
C ASP A 132 14.19 2.54 0.96
N THR A 133 14.49 1.56 0.13
CA THR A 133 13.67 1.19 -1.02
C THR A 133 13.08 -0.21 -0.85
N ILE A 134 11.78 -0.34 -1.13
CA ILE A 134 11.04 -1.60 -1.10
C ILE A 134 10.43 -1.82 -2.48
N HIS A 135 10.77 -2.94 -3.11
CA HIS A 135 10.13 -3.39 -4.34
C HIS A 135 9.03 -4.37 -3.99
N PHE A 136 7.89 -4.25 -4.63
CA PHE A 136 6.72 -5.07 -4.31
C PHE A 136 5.92 -5.45 -5.55
N ALA A 137 5.12 -6.50 -5.39
CA ALA A 137 4.18 -6.97 -6.40
C ALA A 137 2.88 -7.38 -5.72
N CYS A 138 1.76 -7.09 -6.35
CA CYS A 138 0.45 -7.31 -5.78
C CYS A 138 -0.46 -8.16 -6.67
N ASN A 139 -1.33 -8.92 -6.02
CA ASN A 139 -2.54 -9.45 -6.62
C ASN A 139 -3.73 -8.59 -6.19
N ASN A 140 -4.66 -8.37 -7.10
CA ASN A 140 -6.00 -7.88 -6.78
C ASN A 140 -6.92 -9.06 -6.42
N ARG A 141 -8.18 -8.78 -6.15
CA ARG A 141 -9.13 -9.78 -5.64
C ARG A 141 -9.45 -10.94 -6.57
N SER A 142 -9.36 -10.74 -7.87
CA SER A 142 -9.84 -11.73 -8.85
C SER A 142 -9.28 -13.12 -8.59
N PRO A 143 -10.12 -14.18 -8.55
CA PRO A 143 -9.65 -15.54 -8.37
C PRO A 143 -8.67 -15.93 -9.47
N ARG A 144 -7.63 -16.66 -9.09
CA ARG A 144 -6.59 -17.09 -10.02
C ARG A 144 -6.24 -18.55 -9.78
N GLU A 145 -6.00 -19.28 -10.86
CA GLU A 145 -5.49 -20.65 -10.78
C GLU A 145 -4.08 -20.66 -10.17
N GLN A 146 -3.29 -19.63 -10.49
CA GLN A 146 -1.97 -19.38 -9.89
C GLN A 146 -1.87 -17.94 -9.41
N LEU A 147 -1.30 -17.75 -8.22
CA LEU A 147 -1.01 -16.46 -7.67
C LEU A 147 0.30 -15.95 -8.29
N ALA A 148 0.20 -15.07 -9.27
CA ALA A 148 1.35 -14.58 -10.02
C ALA A 148 1.89 -13.23 -9.53
N PHE A 149 1.11 -12.48 -8.74
CA PHE A 149 1.49 -11.15 -8.26
C PHE A 149 1.93 -10.22 -9.40
N GLU A 150 1.06 -10.10 -10.40
CA GLU A 150 1.33 -9.32 -11.61
C GLU A 150 0.37 -8.15 -11.81
N ASP A 151 -0.65 -8.03 -10.97
CA ASP A 151 -1.68 -7.00 -11.16
C ASP A 151 -1.13 -5.59 -10.91
N VAL A 152 -0.27 -5.44 -9.91
CA VAL A 152 0.44 -4.21 -9.61
C VAL A 152 1.88 -4.54 -9.28
N THR A 153 2.81 -3.79 -9.83
CA THR A 153 4.22 -3.84 -9.45
C THR A 153 4.69 -2.43 -9.13
N GLY A 154 5.54 -2.28 -8.14
CA GLY A 154 5.97 -0.94 -7.77
C GLY A 154 7.17 -0.89 -6.85
N THR A 155 7.52 0.34 -6.51
CA THR A 155 8.65 0.69 -5.67
C THR A 155 8.23 1.79 -4.69
N LEU A 156 8.45 1.52 -3.41
CA LEU A 156 8.25 2.49 -2.34
C LEU A 156 9.61 2.92 -1.80
N THR A 157 9.86 4.21 -1.77
CA THR A 157 11.06 4.78 -1.17
C THR A 157 10.67 5.73 -0.05
N LEU A 158 11.23 5.52 1.13
CA LEU A 158 11.02 6.36 2.28
C LEU A 158 12.38 6.90 2.74
N ARG A 159 12.57 8.22 2.63
CA ARG A 159 13.82 8.87 2.98
C ARG A 159 13.63 9.85 4.13
N LYS A 160 14.39 9.69 5.18
CA LYS A 160 14.40 10.61 6.32
C LYS A 160 15.10 11.90 5.91
N VAL A 161 14.41 13.02 6.11
CA VAL A 161 14.95 14.35 5.72
C VAL A 161 15.56 15.06 6.92
N GLY A 162 14.96 14.92 8.10
CA GLY A 162 15.45 15.58 9.30
C GLY A 162 14.43 15.54 10.44
N SER A 163 14.67 16.35 11.46
CA SER A 163 13.72 16.49 12.56
C SER A 163 12.59 17.45 12.15
N ALA A 164 11.35 17.09 12.42
CA ALA A 164 10.17 17.93 12.14
C ALA A 164 10.20 19.25 12.95
N GLU A 165 10.88 19.27 14.11
CA GLU A 165 11.01 20.45 14.95
C GLU A 165 11.95 21.50 14.35
N GLU A 166 12.90 21.09 13.51
CA GLU A 166 13.86 21.98 12.87
C GLU A 166 13.25 22.77 11.70
N HIS A 167 12.08 22.41 11.26
CA HIS A 167 11.41 22.98 10.09
C HIS A 167 10.17 23.80 10.44
N SER A 168 9.99 24.10 11.68
CA SER A 168 8.87 24.90 12.17
C SER A 168 9.06 26.42 11.94
#